data_1194dd22d7c9d9c9352b609a3f69fe1a
#
_entry.id   1194dd22d7c9d9c9352b609a3f69fe1a
#
_cell.length_a   1.000
_cell.length_b   1.000
_cell.length_c   1.000
_cell.angle_alpha   90.00
_cell.angle_beta   90.00
_cell.angle_gamma   90.00
#
_symmetry.space_group_name_H-M   'P 1'
#
loop_
_entity.id
_entity.type
_entity.pdbx_description
1 polymer ?
#
loop_
_entity_poly.entity_id
_entity_poly.type
_entity_poly.pdbx_seq_one_letter_code
_entity_poly.pdbx_strand_id
1 'polypeptide(L)'
;IINEFMKPLTSEDRKDVFIIDDSLFDRSRSSKTELLAKVFDHCSMKYKRGYRMLTLGWSDGNSFIPVNHCLLSAADDKNLLCEASVYDGRSLAGKRRKQSRRKATEVMLELIQTAQKAGLTAKYVLFDSWFSSPRAVVALKQEHGLETIAMVKKSSKIKYGYEDGRFNIKEIYSKNRKRRGRSKYLLSVKVTIGDEAIPAKIVCVRNKSKKKDWL
;
A
#
# COMPACT_ATOMS: atom_id res chain seq x y z
N ILE A 1 -21.95 -10.87 1.46
CA ILE A 1 -21.07 -12.06 1.59
C ILE A 1 -20.15 -11.91 2.80
N ILE A 2 -19.21 -10.90 2.85
CA ILE A 2 -18.23 -10.80 3.95
C ILE A 2 -18.92 -10.68 5.29
N ASN A 3 -19.81 -9.70 5.48
CA ASN A 3 -20.46 -9.46 6.75
C ASN A 3 -21.48 -10.54 7.13
N GLU A 4 -22.14 -11.13 6.16
CA GLU A 4 -23.25 -12.08 6.38
C GLU A 4 -22.77 -13.53 6.52
N PHE A 5 -21.73 -13.90 5.77
CA PHE A 5 -21.29 -15.30 5.71
C PHE A 5 -19.88 -15.52 6.28
N MET A 6 -18.94 -14.61 6.04
CA MET A 6 -17.56 -14.85 6.44
C MET A 6 -17.28 -14.46 7.89
N LYS A 7 -17.70 -13.25 8.30
CA LYS A 7 -17.44 -12.76 9.67
C LYS A 7 -18.08 -13.64 10.75
N PRO A 8 -19.31 -14.15 10.61
CA PRO A 8 -19.88 -15.06 11.61
C PRO A 8 -19.11 -16.38 11.78
N LEU A 9 -18.34 -16.80 10.75
CA LEU A 9 -17.51 -18.00 10.80
C LEU A 9 -16.06 -17.71 11.22
N THR A 10 -15.71 -16.43 11.37
CA THR A 10 -14.35 -16.02 11.78
C THR A 10 -14.25 -16.08 13.30
N SER A 11 -13.23 -16.76 13.81
CA SER A 11 -12.94 -16.83 15.25
C SER A 11 -12.67 -15.43 15.83
N GLU A 12 -13.13 -15.15 17.06
CA GLU A 12 -12.93 -13.88 17.76
C GLU A 12 -11.46 -13.52 17.97
N ASP A 13 -10.57 -14.52 18.05
CA ASP A 13 -9.13 -14.33 18.14
C ASP A 13 -8.49 -13.78 16.88
N ARG A 14 -9.18 -13.90 15.74
CA ARG A 14 -8.71 -13.37 14.45
C ARG A 14 -9.09 -11.91 14.31
N LYS A 15 -8.25 -11.21 13.59
CA LYS A 15 -8.47 -9.79 13.29
C LYS A 15 -8.57 -9.61 11.78
N ASP A 16 -9.67 -9.02 11.37
CA ASP A 16 -9.91 -8.65 9.98
C ASP A 16 -8.85 -7.67 9.48
N VAL A 17 -8.40 -7.88 8.27
CA VAL A 17 -7.39 -7.03 7.63
C VAL A 17 -7.86 -6.59 6.25
N PHE A 18 -7.61 -5.33 5.92
CA PHE A 18 -7.58 -4.87 4.53
C PHE A 18 -6.20 -5.11 3.95
N ILE A 19 -6.15 -5.53 2.70
CA ILE A 19 -4.90 -5.80 1.98
C ILE A 19 -4.91 -4.95 0.72
N ILE A 20 -3.86 -4.14 0.55
CA ILE A 20 -3.64 -3.33 -0.64
C ILE A 20 -2.45 -3.87 -1.40
N ASP A 21 -2.67 -4.17 -2.66
CA ASP A 21 -1.62 -4.55 -3.58
C ASP A 21 -1.86 -3.96 -4.96
N ASP A 22 -0.79 -3.76 -5.73
CA ASP A 22 -0.90 -3.36 -7.12
C ASP A 22 -0.11 -4.31 -8.04
N SER A 23 -0.74 -4.67 -9.12
CA SER A 23 -0.17 -5.56 -10.12
C SER A 23 -0.21 -4.93 -11.52
N LEU A 24 0.68 -5.37 -12.39
CA LEU A 24 0.65 -4.97 -13.78
C LEU A 24 -0.54 -5.65 -14.49
N PHE A 25 -1.42 -4.86 -15.07
CA PHE A 25 -2.40 -5.31 -16.04
C PHE A 25 -1.87 -5.06 -17.45
N ASP A 26 -1.15 -6.06 -17.97
CA ASP A 26 -0.44 -5.97 -19.26
C ASP A 26 -1.42 -5.85 -20.44
N ARG A 27 -1.19 -4.84 -21.28
CA ARG A 27 -1.89 -4.56 -22.52
C ARG A 27 -0.91 -4.26 -23.67
N SER A 28 0.24 -4.92 -23.67
CA SER A 28 1.33 -4.66 -24.61
C SER A 28 0.93 -4.82 -26.07
N ARG A 29 -0.08 -5.65 -26.35
CA ARG A 29 -0.64 -5.84 -27.70
C ARG A 29 -1.71 -4.82 -28.08
N SER A 30 -2.20 -4.01 -27.13
CA SER A 30 -3.22 -2.99 -27.39
C SER A 30 -2.59 -1.69 -27.88
N SER A 31 -3.28 -1.02 -28.81
CA SER A 31 -2.86 0.28 -29.33
C SER A 31 -3.93 1.36 -29.21
N LYS A 32 -5.19 0.98 -29.01
CA LYS A 32 -6.37 1.88 -29.02
C LYS A 32 -7.21 1.85 -27.76
N THR A 33 -6.77 1.12 -26.72
CA THR A 33 -7.51 1.10 -25.44
C THR A 33 -7.39 2.44 -24.76
N GLU A 34 -8.52 3.04 -24.37
CA GLU A 34 -8.53 4.34 -23.70
C GLU A 34 -7.70 4.33 -22.42
N LEU A 35 -7.06 5.45 -22.11
CA LEU A 35 -6.19 5.63 -20.95
C LEU A 35 -5.03 4.63 -20.87
N LEU A 36 -4.68 3.99 -22.01
CA LEU A 36 -3.50 3.14 -22.07
C LEU A 36 -2.25 3.94 -21.74
N ALA A 37 -1.39 3.39 -20.91
CA ALA A 37 -0.20 4.09 -20.43
C ALA A 37 1.06 3.24 -20.46
N LYS A 38 2.21 3.91 -20.43
CA LYS A 38 3.51 3.28 -20.10
C LYS A 38 3.58 3.12 -18.58
N VAL A 39 3.55 1.90 -18.10
CA VAL A 39 3.65 1.55 -16.68
C VAL A 39 4.92 0.76 -16.42
N PHE A 40 5.56 1.01 -15.28
CA PHE A 40 6.77 0.30 -14.92
C PHE A 40 6.43 -1.06 -14.30
N ASP A 41 6.98 -2.13 -14.87
CA ASP A 41 6.85 -3.49 -14.35
C ASP A 41 8.05 -3.80 -13.43
N HIS A 42 7.81 -3.87 -12.14
CA HIS A 42 8.83 -4.16 -11.13
C HIS A 42 9.40 -5.58 -11.22
N CYS A 43 8.67 -6.52 -11.84
CA CYS A 43 9.15 -7.89 -12.01
C CYS A 43 10.18 -7.99 -13.14
N SER A 44 9.88 -7.40 -14.30
CA SER A 44 10.79 -7.42 -15.45
C SER A 44 11.73 -6.22 -15.51
N MET A 45 11.57 -5.24 -14.60
CA MET A 45 12.35 -3.98 -14.55
C MET A 45 12.30 -3.19 -15.87
N LYS A 46 11.16 -3.22 -16.56
CA LYS A 46 10.94 -2.57 -17.85
C LYS A 46 9.61 -1.82 -17.88
N TYR A 47 9.51 -0.83 -18.75
CA TYR A 47 8.23 -0.22 -19.07
C TYR A 47 7.43 -1.10 -20.02
N LYS A 48 6.16 -1.28 -19.72
CA LYS A 48 5.19 -1.99 -20.56
C LYS A 48 3.97 -1.10 -20.83
N ARG A 49 3.20 -1.47 -21.86
CA ARG A 49 1.90 -0.84 -22.11
C ARG A 49 0.85 -1.53 -21.27
N GLY A 50 0.04 -0.76 -20.56
CA GLY A 50 -1.00 -1.35 -19.71
C GLY A 50 -1.45 -0.39 -18.62
N TYR A 51 -1.86 -0.97 -17.50
CA TYR A 51 -2.35 -0.28 -16.31
C TYR A 51 -1.74 -0.91 -15.07
N ARG A 52 -1.77 -0.19 -13.98
CA ARG A 52 -1.55 -0.78 -12.65
C ARG A 52 -2.91 -1.08 -12.05
N MET A 53 -3.19 -2.32 -11.76
CA MET A 53 -4.42 -2.74 -11.10
C MET A 53 -4.21 -2.66 -9.59
N LEU A 54 -4.68 -1.57 -8.99
CA LEU A 54 -4.70 -1.41 -7.54
C LEU A 54 -5.91 -2.15 -6.98
N THR A 55 -5.68 -3.10 -6.11
CA THR A 55 -6.71 -3.95 -5.52
C THR A 55 -6.78 -3.74 -4.01
N LEU A 56 -7.99 -3.57 -3.50
CA LEU A 56 -8.31 -3.69 -2.09
C LEU A 56 -8.95 -5.05 -1.86
N GLY A 57 -8.35 -5.88 -1.02
CA GLY A 57 -8.93 -7.13 -0.51
C GLY A 57 -9.24 -7.05 0.97
N TRP A 58 -10.06 -7.99 1.43
CA TRP A 58 -10.33 -8.26 2.83
C TRP A 58 -9.93 -9.69 3.16
N SER A 59 -9.39 -9.91 4.35
CA SER A 59 -9.03 -11.25 4.83
C SER A 59 -9.27 -11.36 6.34
N ASP A 60 -9.67 -12.55 6.77
CA ASP A 60 -9.75 -12.99 8.15
C ASP A 60 -8.52 -13.81 8.57
N GLY A 61 -7.51 -13.91 7.71
CA GLY A 61 -6.30 -14.72 7.89
C GLY A 61 -6.38 -16.12 7.27
N ASN A 62 -7.57 -16.61 6.90
CA ASN A 62 -7.77 -17.88 6.18
C ASN A 62 -8.27 -17.66 4.77
N SER A 63 -9.22 -16.73 4.62
CA SER A 63 -9.87 -16.41 3.37
C SER A 63 -9.38 -15.07 2.86
N PHE A 64 -9.33 -14.89 1.54
CA PHE A 64 -9.07 -13.62 0.90
C PHE A 64 -10.17 -13.32 -0.10
N ILE A 65 -10.78 -12.15 0.02
CA ILE A 65 -11.86 -11.70 -0.87
C ILE A 65 -11.49 -10.34 -1.46
N PRO A 66 -11.36 -10.22 -2.79
CA PRO A 66 -11.26 -8.91 -3.43
C PRO A 66 -12.53 -8.10 -3.18
N VAL A 67 -12.35 -6.87 -2.69
CA VAL A 67 -13.45 -5.97 -2.31
C VAL A 67 -13.69 -4.92 -3.39
N ASN A 68 -12.62 -4.27 -3.82
CA ASN A 68 -12.67 -3.19 -4.79
C ASN A 68 -11.34 -3.07 -5.54
N HIS A 69 -11.36 -2.43 -6.70
CA HIS A 69 -10.15 -2.21 -7.47
C HIS A 69 -10.23 -0.94 -8.31
N CYS A 70 -9.08 -0.47 -8.77
CA CYS A 70 -8.97 0.59 -9.75
C CYS A 70 -7.86 0.26 -10.76
N LEU A 71 -8.14 0.38 -12.04
CA LEU A 71 -7.11 0.35 -13.08
C LEU A 71 -6.50 1.75 -13.19
N LEU A 72 -5.29 1.90 -12.66
CA LEU A 72 -4.54 3.15 -12.69
C LEU A 72 -3.80 3.28 -14.01
N SER A 73 -4.02 4.40 -14.67
CA SER A 73 -3.24 4.89 -15.81
C SER A 73 -2.08 5.76 -15.33
N ALA A 74 -1.41 6.45 -16.23
CA ALA A 74 -0.40 7.44 -15.86
C ALA A 74 -1.06 8.74 -15.40
N ALA A 75 -0.60 9.31 -14.30
CA ALA A 75 -1.00 10.65 -13.87
C ALA A 75 -0.35 11.73 -14.75
N ASP A 76 0.85 11.47 -15.28
CA ASP A 76 1.59 12.36 -16.19
C ASP A 76 1.24 12.01 -17.65
N ASP A 77 0.87 13.02 -18.42
CA ASP A 77 0.50 12.89 -19.85
C ASP A 77 1.63 12.34 -20.71
N LYS A 78 2.90 12.55 -20.33
CA LYS A 78 4.07 11.99 -21.03
C LYS A 78 4.06 10.47 -21.10
N ASN A 79 3.42 9.82 -20.14
CA ASN A 79 3.32 8.38 -20.07
C ASN A 79 1.97 7.85 -20.58
N LEU A 80 1.04 8.74 -20.91
CA LEU A 80 -0.25 8.38 -21.52
C LEU A 80 -0.04 8.07 -22.99
N LEU A 81 -0.55 6.95 -23.47
CA LEU A 81 -0.46 6.52 -24.87
C LEU A 81 -1.77 6.76 -25.63
N CYS A 82 -2.89 6.66 -24.94
CA CYS A 82 -4.21 6.90 -25.49
C CYS A 82 -5.03 7.71 -24.48
N GLU A 83 -5.70 8.72 -24.96
CA GLU A 83 -6.60 9.52 -24.12
C GLU A 83 -7.92 8.79 -23.84
N ALA A 84 -8.69 9.29 -22.88
CA ALA A 84 -10.04 8.84 -22.65
C ALA A 84 -10.96 9.32 -23.77
N SER A 85 -11.94 8.50 -24.13
CA SER A 85 -13.07 8.95 -24.96
C SER A 85 -13.85 10.06 -24.23
N VAL A 86 -14.59 10.87 -24.95
CA VAL A 86 -15.50 11.87 -24.35
C VAL A 86 -16.50 11.16 -23.45
N TYR A 87 -16.66 11.64 -22.22
CA TYR A 87 -17.53 11.03 -21.22
C TYR A 87 -18.21 12.05 -20.32
N ASP A 88 -19.40 11.71 -19.79
CA ASP A 88 -19.99 12.47 -18.69
C ASP A 88 -19.24 12.17 -17.38
N GLY A 89 -18.54 13.14 -16.85
CA GLY A 89 -17.78 13.04 -15.61
C GLY A 89 -18.61 12.77 -14.35
N ARG A 90 -19.95 12.89 -14.41
CA ARG A 90 -20.88 12.59 -13.31
C ARG A 90 -21.26 11.13 -13.29
N SER A 91 -21.20 10.44 -14.43
CA SER A 91 -21.47 9.00 -14.53
C SER A 91 -20.46 8.17 -13.73
N LEU A 92 -20.83 6.95 -13.35
CA LEU A 92 -19.92 6.02 -12.66
C LEU A 92 -18.67 5.75 -13.52
N ALA A 93 -18.85 5.53 -14.81
CA ALA A 93 -17.77 5.31 -15.75
C ALA A 93 -16.85 6.55 -15.84
N GLY A 94 -17.41 7.76 -15.88
CA GLY A 94 -16.62 8.99 -15.88
C GLY A 94 -15.83 9.20 -14.58
N LYS A 95 -16.43 8.90 -13.42
CA LYS A 95 -15.73 8.94 -12.13
C LYS A 95 -14.55 7.96 -12.10
N ARG A 96 -14.71 6.73 -12.63
CA ARG A 96 -13.64 5.73 -12.74
C ARG A 96 -12.51 6.19 -13.65
N ARG A 97 -12.79 6.86 -14.77
CA ARG A 97 -11.76 7.46 -15.65
C ARG A 97 -10.96 8.53 -14.94
N LYS A 98 -11.62 9.44 -14.22
CA LYS A 98 -10.94 10.45 -13.39
C LYS A 98 -10.09 9.80 -12.30
N GLN A 99 -10.61 8.80 -11.61
CA GLN A 99 -9.90 8.06 -10.55
C GLN A 99 -8.62 7.41 -11.09
N SER A 100 -8.66 6.83 -12.30
CA SER A 100 -7.52 6.14 -12.91
C SER A 100 -6.31 7.03 -13.16
N ARG A 101 -6.49 8.34 -13.23
CA ARG A 101 -5.44 9.34 -13.46
C ARG A 101 -4.86 9.91 -12.16
N ARG A 102 -5.35 9.48 -11.02
CA ARG A 102 -4.90 9.98 -9.71
C ARG A 102 -3.74 9.16 -9.16
N LYS A 103 -3.08 9.69 -8.13
CA LYS A 103 -2.00 8.97 -7.44
C LYS A 103 -2.52 7.73 -6.74
N ALA A 104 -1.79 6.63 -6.85
CA ALA A 104 -2.17 5.34 -6.24
C ALA A 104 -2.45 5.44 -4.73
N THR A 105 -1.70 6.27 -4.00
CA THR A 105 -1.89 6.48 -2.55
C THR A 105 -3.21 7.18 -2.22
N GLU A 106 -3.66 8.11 -3.06
CA GLU A 106 -4.96 8.77 -2.89
C GLU A 106 -6.11 7.81 -3.21
N VAL A 107 -5.95 7.07 -4.31
CA VAL A 107 -6.95 6.07 -4.72
C VAL A 107 -7.06 4.94 -3.69
N MET A 108 -5.95 4.52 -3.07
CA MET A 108 -5.94 3.57 -1.96
C MET A 108 -6.88 4.01 -0.83
N LEU A 109 -6.75 5.25 -0.35
CA LEU A 109 -7.60 5.78 0.72
C LEU A 109 -9.07 5.83 0.29
N GLU A 110 -9.36 6.19 -0.95
CA GLU A 110 -10.72 6.23 -1.51
C GLU A 110 -11.33 4.82 -1.61
N LEU A 111 -10.57 3.80 -2.00
CA LEU A 111 -11.03 2.41 -2.02
C LEU A 111 -11.38 1.93 -0.62
N ILE A 112 -10.56 2.23 0.39
CA ILE A 112 -10.80 1.91 1.80
C ILE A 112 -12.06 2.63 2.30
N GLN A 113 -12.17 3.94 2.05
CA GLN A 113 -13.34 4.70 2.44
C GLN A 113 -14.63 4.14 1.84
N THR A 114 -14.57 3.73 0.57
CA THR A 114 -15.72 3.13 -0.11
C THR A 114 -16.12 1.81 0.54
N ALA A 115 -15.15 0.97 0.90
CA ALA A 115 -15.40 -0.29 1.60
C ALA A 115 -16.01 -0.06 2.99
N GLN A 116 -15.48 0.91 3.75
CA GLN A 116 -16.00 1.28 5.06
C GLN A 116 -17.43 1.83 4.98
N LYS A 117 -17.73 2.68 3.98
CA LYS A 117 -19.10 3.17 3.72
C LYS A 117 -20.06 2.05 3.34
N ALA A 118 -19.58 0.98 2.74
CA ALA A 118 -20.36 -0.24 2.47
C ALA A 118 -20.48 -1.17 3.69
N GLY A 119 -20.06 -0.73 4.88
CA GLY A 119 -20.18 -1.46 6.14
C GLY A 119 -19.08 -2.52 6.36
N LEU A 120 -18.02 -2.53 5.54
CA LEU A 120 -16.87 -3.41 5.79
C LEU A 120 -15.94 -2.79 6.83
N THR A 121 -15.59 -3.57 7.85
CA THR A 121 -14.66 -3.15 8.90
C THR A 121 -13.42 -4.04 8.87
N ALA A 122 -12.29 -3.47 9.23
CA ALA A 122 -11.04 -4.17 9.50
C ALA A 122 -10.31 -3.45 10.64
N LYS A 123 -9.45 -4.16 11.35
CA LYS A 123 -8.58 -3.56 12.37
C LYS A 123 -7.27 -3.09 11.77
N TYR A 124 -6.76 -3.83 10.79
CA TYR A 124 -5.45 -3.59 10.20
C TYR A 124 -5.58 -3.34 8.71
N VAL A 125 -4.57 -2.65 8.16
CA VAL A 125 -4.31 -2.60 6.72
C VAL A 125 -2.88 -3.03 6.44
N LEU A 126 -2.73 -3.92 5.45
CA LEU A 126 -1.45 -4.47 5.00
C LEU A 126 -1.13 -3.97 3.60
N PHE A 127 0.11 -3.53 3.40
CA PHE A 127 0.64 -3.19 2.08
C PHE A 127 2.17 -3.24 2.06
N ASP A 128 2.73 -3.21 0.87
CA ASP A 128 4.17 -3.18 0.66
C ASP A 128 4.79 -1.80 0.91
N SER A 129 6.10 -1.68 0.73
CA SER A 129 6.85 -0.44 0.95
C SER A 129 6.47 0.69 -0.02
N TRP A 130 5.80 0.39 -1.12
CA TRP A 130 5.42 1.39 -2.12
C TRP A 130 4.40 2.38 -1.56
N PHE A 131 3.47 1.90 -0.73
CA PHE A 131 2.41 2.71 -0.12
C PHE A 131 2.79 3.25 1.27
N SER A 132 3.90 2.82 1.86
CA SER A 132 4.31 3.12 3.24
C SER A 132 4.92 4.52 3.42
N SER A 133 4.23 5.57 2.96
CA SER A 133 4.61 6.94 3.28
C SER A 133 4.07 7.34 4.65
N PRO A 134 4.80 8.17 5.44
CA PRO A 134 4.30 8.68 6.72
C PRO A 134 2.91 9.31 6.61
N ARG A 135 2.67 10.13 5.58
CA ARG A 135 1.37 10.76 5.33
C ARG A 135 0.24 9.74 5.15
N ALA A 136 0.50 8.64 4.41
CA ALA A 136 -0.50 7.59 4.23
C ALA A 136 -0.80 6.85 5.54
N VAL A 137 0.22 6.56 6.35
CA VAL A 137 0.05 5.91 7.66
C VAL A 137 -0.74 6.79 8.62
N VAL A 138 -0.45 8.11 8.64
CA VAL A 138 -1.20 9.09 9.43
C VAL A 138 -2.67 9.12 9.02
N ALA A 139 -2.95 9.27 7.72
CA ALA A 139 -4.32 9.29 7.21
C ALA A 139 -5.08 7.99 7.54
N LEU A 140 -4.46 6.83 7.35
CA LEU A 140 -5.06 5.53 7.68
C LEU A 140 -5.42 5.43 9.16
N LYS A 141 -4.58 5.95 10.05
CA LYS A 141 -4.84 5.93 11.49
C LYS A 141 -5.91 6.93 11.88
N GLN A 142 -5.79 8.19 11.45
CA GLN A 142 -6.65 9.28 11.92
C GLN A 142 -8.02 9.32 11.22
N GLU A 143 -8.05 9.12 9.90
CA GLU A 143 -9.28 9.25 9.12
C GLU A 143 -10.05 7.93 8.98
N HIS A 144 -9.32 6.79 9.01
CA HIS A 144 -9.91 5.48 8.76
C HIS A 144 -9.91 4.55 9.98
N GLY A 145 -9.24 4.93 11.08
CA GLY A 145 -9.16 4.13 12.30
C GLY A 145 -8.37 2.82 12.15
N LEU A 146 -7.52 2.71 11.13
CA LEU A 146 -6.78 1.48 10.79
C LEU A 146 -5.37 1.47 11.35
N GLU A 147 -4.96 0.34 11.91
CA GLU A 147 -3.57 0.08 12.25
C GLU A 147 -2.82 -0.43 11.00
N THR A 148 -1.67 0.17 10.72
CA THR A 148 -0.90 -0.16 9.52
C THR A 148 0.17 -1.21 9.81
N ILE A 149 0.24 -2.25 8.98
CA ILE A 149 1.34 -3.21 8.92
C ILE A 149 1.95 -3.13 7.52
N ALA A 150 3.15 -2.58 7.41
CA ALA A 150 3.77 -2.35 6.12
C ALA A 150 5.29 -2.55 6.14
N MET A 151 5.85 -2.86 4.98
CA MET A 151 7.29 -2.82 4.82
C MET A 151 7.78 -1.37 4.79
N VAL A 152 8.83 -1.09 5.55
CA VAL A 152 9.40 0.26 5.60
C VAL A 152 10.29 0.53 4.39
N LYS A 153 10.07 1.64 3.71
CA LYS A 153 10.92 2.09 2.61
C LYS A 153 12.27 2.59 3.14
N LYS A 154 13.37 1.99 2.70
CA LYS A 154 14.74 2.39 3.07
C LYS A 154 15.15 3.69 2.37
N SER A 155 14.53 4.80 2.71
CA SER A 155 14.78 6.12 2.13
C SER A 155 15.45 7.04 3.16
N SER A 156 16.44 7.82 2.74
CA SER A 156 17.04 8.88 3.56
C SER A 156 16.10 10.06 3.79
N LYS A 157 15.09 10.22 2.92
CA LYS A 157 14.12 11.32 3.01
C LYS A 157 13.03 11.08 4.06
N ILE A 158 12.77 9.81 4.43
CA ILE A 158 11.75 9.46 5.42
C ILE A 158 12.42 9.39 6.79
N LYS A 159 11.96 10.24 7.70
CA LYS A 159 12.47 10.30 9.08
C LYS A 159 11.38 9.93 10.07
N TYR A 160 11.79 9.26 11.13
CA TYR A 160 10.97 8.82 12.25
C TYR A 160 11.46 9.51 13.52
N GLY A 161 10.58 9.85 14.43
CA GLY A 161 10.97 10.29 15.75
C GLY A 161 11.51 9.08 16.54
N TYR A 162 12.75 9.19 17.04
CA TYR A 162 13.41 8.15 17.80
C TYR A 162 14.36 8.80 18.81
N GLU A 163 14.25 8.42 20.11
CA GLU A 163 14.92 9.13 21.18
C GLU A 163 14.66 10.65 21.07
N ASP A 164 15.67 11.47 21.18
CA ASP A 164 15.53 12.94 21.19
C ASP A 164 15.65 13.57 19.78
N GLY A 165 15.43 12.78 18.68
CA GLY A 165 15.62 13.30 17.34
C GLY A 165 14.83 12.60 16.24
N ARG A 166 15.03 13.09 15.02
CA ARG A 166 14.43 12.51 13.80
C ARG A 166 15.50 11.84 12.94
N PHE A 167 15.38 10.54 12.77
CA PHE A 167 16.34 9.70 12.06
C PHE A 167 15.67 8.88 10.99
N ASN A 168 16.38 8.61 9.89
CA ASN A 168 15.93 7.64 8.91
C ASN A 168 16.16 6.20 9.41
N ILE A 169 15.55 5.23 8.76
CA ILE A 169 15.60 3.84 9.22
C ILE A 169 17.03 3.25 9.25
N LYS A 170 17.92 3.68 8.35
CA LYS A 170 19.30 3.22 8.34
C LYS A 170 20.10 3.75 9.53
N GLU A 171 19.88 5.00 9.90
CA GLU A 171 20.48 5.64 11.08
C GLU A 171 19.98 4.94 12.36
N ILE A 172 18.66 4.71 12.49
CA ILE A 172 18.08 3.98 13.63
C ILE A 172 18.68 2.58 13.72
N TYR A 173 18.78 1.87 12.61
CA TYR A 173 19.39 0.54 12.57
C TYR A 173 20.85 0.57 13.00
N SER A 174 21.64 1.53 12.52
CA SER A 174 23.06 1.67 12.88
C SER A 174 23.28 1.97 14.36
N LYS A 175 22.45 2.85 14.96
CA LYS A 175 22.50 3.17 16.40
C LYS A 175 22.23 1.94 17.28
N ASN A 176 21.37 1.02 16.82
CA ASN A 176 20.89 -0.13 17.58
C ASN A 176 21.51 -1.47 17.14
N ARG A 177 22.50 -1.45 16.25
CA ARG A 177 23.09 -2.65 15.67
C ARG A 177 23.77 -3.50 16.75
N LYS A 178 23.23 -4.69 17.02
CA LYS A 178 23.88 -5.70 17.85
C LYS A 178 25.07 -6.30 17.13
N ARG A 179 26.23 -6.35 17.79
CA ARG A 179 27.50 -6.78 17.16
C ARG A 179 27.51 -8.21 16.65
N ARG A 180 26.79 -9.15 17.26
CA ARG A 180 26.73 -10.55 16.82
C ARG A 180 25.40 -11.18 17.22
N GLY A 181 24.91 -12.14 16.44
CA GLY A 181 23.75 -12.94 16.77
C GLY A 181 23.20 -13.73 15.59
N ARG A 182 22.64 -14.89 15.85
CA ARG A 182 21.94 -15.74 14.86
C ARG A 182 20.43 -15.47 14.81
N SER A 183 19.95 -14.51 15.59
CA SER A 183 18.53 -14.18 15.66
C SER A 183 17.96 -13.76 14.31
N LYS A 184 16.74 -14.23 14.03
CA LYS A 184 15.94 -13.78 12.89
C LYS A 184 15.59 -12.30 13.02
N TYR A 185 15.30 -11.86 14.25
CA TYR A 185 14.98 -10.47 14.56
C TYR A 185 16.25 -9.72 14.95
N LEU A 186 16.58 -8.69 14.19
CA LEU A 186 17.80 -7.89 14.37
C LEU A 186 17.58 -6.67 15.25
N LEU A 187 16.39 -6.09 15.15
CA LEU A 187 16.02 -4.89 15.87
C LEU A 187 14.50 -4.83 16.05
N SER A 188 14.07 -4.30 17.19
CA SER A 188 12.68 -3.94 17.48
C SER A 188 12.67 -2.68 18.32
N VAL A 189 12.23 -1.55 17.75
CA VAL A 189 12.24 -0.23 18.39
C VAL A 189 10.89 0.45 18.28
N LYS A 190 10.54 1.25 19.27
CA LYS A 190 9.41 2.17 19.23
C LYS A 190 9.87 3.46 18.56
N VAL A 191 9.06 4.01 17.70
CA VAL A 191 9.28 5.27 16.97
C VAL A 191 7.99 6.05 16.89
N THR A 192 8.07 7.29 16.45
CA THR A 192 6.89 8.08 16.08
C THR A 192 6.92 8.43 14.59
N ILE A 193 5.73 8.50 13.98
CA ILE A 193 5.53 8.77 12.54
C ILE A 193 4.79 10.09 12.38
N GLY A 194 5.24 10.90 11.43
CA GLY A 194 4.62 12.19 11.11
C GLY A 194 4.91 13.26 12.15
N ASP A 195 4.32 14.43 11.94
CA ASP A 195 4.37 15.55 12.89
C ASP A 195 3.36 15.32 14.01
N GLU A 196 2.35 14.51 13.78
CA GLU A 196 1.34 14.04 14.71
C GLU A 196 1.89 13.03 15.73
N ALA A 197 3.15 12.66 15.60
CA ALA A 197 3.87 11.74 16.49
C ALA A 197 3.14 10.40 16.74
N ILE A 198 2.53 9.82 15.70
CA ILE A 198 1.80 8.56 15.80
C ILE A 198 2.74 7.45 16.25
N PRO A 199 2.44 6.74 17.35
CA PRO A 199 3.29 5.67 17.86
C PRO A 199 3.35 4.51 16.85
N ALA A 200 4.55 4.02 16.58
CA ALA A 200 4.78 2.87 15.73
C ALA A 200 5.91 1.99 16.26
N LYS A 201 5.98 0.76 15.76
CA LYS A 201 7.04 -0.18 16.09
C LYS A 201 7.73 -0.61 14.80
N ILE A 202 9.03 -0.37 14.71
CA ILE A 202 9.85 -0.85 13.59
C ILE A 202 10.54 -2.13 14.02
N VAL A 203 10.42 -3.17 13.17
CA VAL A 203 11.07 -4.46 13.35
C VAL A 203 11.95 -4.73 12.14
N CYS A 204 13.26 -4.89 12.35
CA CYS A 204 14.18 -5.29 11.29
C CYS A 204 14.45 -6.78 11.39
N VAL A 205 14.26 -7.50 10.29
CA VAL A 205 14.49 -8.94 10.21
C VAL A 205 15.67 -9.25 9.26
N ARG A 206 16.34 -10.36 9.51
CA ARG A 206 17.45 -10.82 8.67
C ARG A 206 16.92 -11.22 7.29
N ASN A 207 17.53 -10.66 6.26
CA ASN A 207 17.24 -11.08 4.89
C ASN A 207 17.84 -12.47 4.64
N LYS A 208 17.01 -13.44 4.28
CA LYS A 208 17.46 -14.82 4.00
C LYS A 208 18.28 -14.90 2.71
N SER A 209 17.92 -14.13 1.70
CA SER A 209 18.57 -14.15 0.39
C SER A 209 19.88 -13.36 0.35
N LYS A 210 20.00 -12.33 1.19
CA LYS A 210 21.20 -11.49 1.27
C LYS A 210 21.66 -11.39 2.72
N LYS A 211 22.55 -12.29 3.16
CA LYS A 211 22.99 -12.41 4.58
C LYS A 211 23.52 -11.12 5.22
N LYS A 212 24.03 -10.18 4.43
CA LYS A 212 24.53 -8.86 4.90
C LYS A 212 23.44 -7.78 4.95
N ASP A 213 22.25 -8.04 4.40
CA ASP A 213 21.14 -7.10 4.33
C ASP A 213 20.04 -7.47 5.34
N TRP A 214 19.12 -6.52 5.60
CA TRP A 214 17.97 -6.67 6.48
C TRP A 214 16.71 -6.13 5.81
N LEU A 215 15.57 -6.62 6.23
CA LEU A 215 14.24 -6.19 5.82
C LEU A 215 13.56 -5.49 6.98
#